data_6ea1e65616d7a3afd14a75e207e8811e
#
_entry.id   6ea1e65616d7a3afd14a75e207e8811e
#
_cell.length_a   1.000
_cell.length_b   1.000
_cell.length_c   1.000
_cell.angle_alpha   90.00
_cell.angle_beta   90.00
_cell.angle_gamma   90.00
#
_symmetry.space_group_name_H-M   'P 1'
#
loop_
_entity.id
_entity.type
_entity.pdbx_description
1 polymer ?
#
loop_
_entity_poly.entity_id
_entity_poly.type
_entity_poly.pdbx_seq_one_letter_code
_entity_poly.pdbx_strand_id
1 'polypeptide(L)'
;MVMFPPVIEIYDRYNPDFVDDPAWQLRRQQANSYLLTLGTEDFQVFPYLFIWNDFAVEQLTEKHRGIKWHRHSNEPRYSYDDPRCAAALDEIRRRNLPVCLEEELSHTLRFIQHLGHGITVIIPHLGLLNGGYRPLCRLGVWDQPNVFTDTALAPPDAIADYVRNYGSARIMFGSDFPFGDPGAELEKILRLRFSGEIQEAVLGGNILRLMAGSNRPR
;
A
#
# COMPACT_ATOMS: atom_id res chain seq x y z
N MET A 1 -1.74 -13.36 0.01
CA MET A 1 -2.52 -12.10 0.17
C MET A 1 -1.73 -11.09 0.97
N VAL A 2 -1.69 -9.82 0.56
CA VAL A 2 -1.16 -8.73 1.40
C VAL A 2 -2.17 -8.40 2.50
N MET A 3 -1.69 -8.26 3.73
CA MET A 3 -2.49 -7.89 4.89
C MET A 3 -1.75 -6.87 5.76
N PHE A 4 -2.51 -5.97 6.36
CA PHE A 4 -2.05 -4.97 7.33
C PHE A 4 -3.15 -4.75 8.40
N PRO A 5 -2.80 -4.24 9.59
CA PRO A 5 -3.80 -3.97 10.62
C PRO A 5 -4.82 -2.91 10.20
N PRO A 6 -6.04 -2.95 10.72
CA PRO A 6 -7.00 -1.87 10.48
C PRO A 6 -6.54 -0.56 11.13
N VAL A 7 -6.89 0.57 10.50
CA VAL A 7 -6.46 1.93 10.93
C VAL A 7 -6.75 2.21 12.40
N ILE A 8 -7.90 1.74 12.91
CA ILE A 8 -8.32 1.95 14.30
C ILE A 8 -7.41 1.27 15.34
N GLU A 9 -6.54 0.34 14.92
CA GLU A 9 -5.51 -0.26 15.77
C GLU A 9 -4.18 0.52 15.74
N ILE A 10 -4.08 1.51 14.87
CA ILE A 10 -2.85 2.27 14.64
C ILE A 10 -2.90 3.63 15.32
N TYR A 11 -4.01 4.36 15.18
CA TYR A 11 -4.26 5.66 15.80
C TYR A 11 -5.77 5.92 15.90
N ASP A 12 -6.16 6.87 16.75
CA ASP A 12 -7.55 7.32 16.82
C ASP A 12 -7.88 8.25 15.64
N ARG A 13 -8.37 7.65 14.55
CA ARG A 13 -8.68 8.34 13.30
C ARG A 13 -9.80 9.38 13.41
N TYR A 14 -10.62 9.28 14.44
CA TYR A 14 -11.77 10.17 14.65
C TYR A 14 -11.45 11.35 15.58
N ASN A 15 -10.25 11.38 16.14
CA ASN A 15 -9.79 12.45 17.02
C ASN A 15 -8.75 13.29 16.30
N PRO A 16 -9.11 14.52 15.81
CA PRO A 16 -8.17 15.39 15.11
C PRO A 16 -7.00 15.85 16.00
N ASP A 17 -7.21 15.85 17.32
CA ASP A 17 -6.22 16.23 18.33
C ASP A 17 -5.53 14.99 18.93
N PHE A 18 -5.49 13.89 18.20
CA PHE A 18 -4.87 12.64 18.64
C PHE A 18 -3.42 12.85 19.06
N VAL A 19 -3.14 12.45 20.29
CA VAL A 19 -1.78 12.41 20.85
C VAL A 19 -1.35 10.95 21.00
N ASP A 20 -0.25 10.60 20.34
CA ASP A 20 0.31 9.26 20.45
C ASP A 20 0.98 9.06 21.82
N ASP A 21 0.53 8.07 22.55
CA ASP A 21 1.04 7.71 23.87
C ASP A 21 1.56 6.26 23.91
N PRO A 22 2.22 5.84 24.99
CA PRO A 22 2.74 4.47 25.10
C PRO A 22 1.66 3.37 24.98
N ALA A 23 0.40 3.63 25.35
CA ALA A 23 -0.68 2.66 25.19
C ALA A 23 -1.03 2.46 23.73
N TRP A 24 -1.10 3.53 22.93
CA TRP A 24 -1.28 3.46 21.48
C TRP A 24 -0.10 2.80 20.77
N GLN A 25 1.12 3.11 21.19
CA GLN A 25 2.33 2.46 20.64
C GLN A 25 2.31 0.94 20.88
N LEU A 26 1.94 0.51 22.12
CA LEU A 26 1.82 -0.91 22.44
C LEU A 26 0.70 -1.59 21.64
N ARG A 27 -0.47 -0.95 21.50
CA ARG A 27 -1.60 -1.46 20.71
C ARG A 27 -1.19 -1.66 19.26
N ARG A 28 -0.54 -0.69 18.66
CA ARG A 28 -0.03 -0.73 17.28
C ARG A 28 1.00 -1.85 17.10
N GLN A 29 1.92 -1.98 18.04
CA GLN A 29 2.90 -3.07 18.04
C GLN A 29 2.23 -4.45 18.09
N GLN A 30 1.23 -4.62 18.95
CA GLN A 30 0.48 -5.87 19.05
C GLN A 30 -0.27 -6.18 17.76
N ALA A 31 -0.94 -5.19 17.17
CA ALA A 31 -1.66 -5.34 15.91
C ALA A 31 -0.73 -5.75 14.75
N ASN A 32 0.42 -5.09 14.62
CA ASN A 32 1.43 -5.46 13.63
C ASN A 32 2.00 -6.86 13.86
N SER A 33 2.29 -7.21 15.12
CA SER A 33 2.85 -8.52 15.47
C SER A 33 1.87 -9.65 15.24
N TYR A 34 0.57 -9.43 15.44
CA TYR A 34 -0.48 -10.42 15.22
C TYR A 34 -0.46 -10.94 13.77
N LEU A 35 -0.23 -10.07 12.78
CA LEU A 35 -0.17 -10.47 11.37
C LEU A 35 0.92 -11.51 11.08
N LEU A 36 2.01 -11.52 11.87
CA LEU A 36 3.11 -12.47 11.69
C LEU A 36 2.74 -13.90 12.11
N THR A 37 1.61 -14.05 12.78
CA THR A 37 1.07 -15.35 13.24
C THR A 37 0.04 -15.92 12.28
N LEU A 38 -0.40 -15.14 11.28
CA LEU A 38 -1.44 -15.55 10.34
C LEU A 38 -0.85 -16.35 9.18
N GLY A 39 -1.68 -17.23 8.64
CA GLY A 39 -1.37 -18.08 7.51
C GLY A 39 -1.73 -19.53 7.78
N THR A 40 -2.04 -20.25 6.71
CA THR A 40 -2.28 -21.70 6.70
C THR A 40 -1.52 -22.33 5.55
N GLU A 41 -1.57 -23.64 5.41
CA GLU A 41 -0.96 -24.35 4.27
C GLU A 41 -1.56 -23.86 2.92
N ASP A 42 -2.86 -23.54 2.91
CA ASP A 42 -3.59 -23.10 1.72
C ASP A 42 -3.59 -21.58 1.52
N PHE A 43 -3.09 -20.81 2.49
CA PHE A 43 -3.26 -19.37 2.51
C PHE A 43 -2.00 -18.63 2.96
N GLN A 44 -1.23 -18.15 1.98
CA GLN A 44 -0.03 -17.38 2.23
C GLN A 44 -0.35 -15.91 2.53
N VAL A 45 0.05 -15.43 3.70
CA VAL A 45 -0.01 -14.01 4.07
C VAL A 45 1.32 -13.32 3.78
N PHE A 46 1.24 -12.13 3.18
CA PHE A 46 2.34 -11.18 3.05
C PHE A 46 2.08 -10.01 4.00
N PRO A 47 2.60 -10.06 5.23
CA PRO A 47 2.33 -9.04 6.23
C PRO A 47 3.04 -7.73 5.90
N TYR A 48 2.30 -6.61 5.93
CA TYR A 48 2.84 -5.27 5.84
C TYR A 48 2.84 -4.65 7.24
N LEU A 49 3.96 -4.06 7.63
CA LEU A 49 4.02 -3.25 8.84
C LEU A 49 3.24 -1.95 8.60
N PHE A 50 2.23 -1.68 9.42
CA PHE A 50 1.57 -0.38 9.39
C PHE A 50 2.38 0.59 10.25
N ILE A 51 3.02 1.56 9.61
CA ILE A 51 3.87 2.55 10.27
C ILE A 51 3.06 3.78 10.68
N TRP A 52 3.42 4.40 11.79
CA TRP A 52 2.87 5.69 12.24
C TRP A 52 4.02 6.63 12.63
N ASN A 53 3.71 7.73 13.34
CA ASN A 53 4.67 8.78 13.73
C ASN A 53 5.72 8.35 14.77
N ASP A 54 5.63 7.15 15.33
CA ASP A 54 6.71 6.51 16.07
C ASP A 54 7.83 6.01 15.15
N PHE A 55 7.50 5.80 13.85
CA PHE A 55 8.43 5.28 12.84
C PHE A 55 9.17 4.02 13.29
N ALA A 56 8.45 3.12 13.96
CA ALA A 56 8.96 1.96 14.67
C ALA A 56 9.47 0.85 13.75
N VAL A 57 10.46 1.15 12.89
CA VAL A 57 11.04 0.19 11.94
C VAL A 57 11.87 -0.91 12.60
N GLU A 58 12.21 -0.77 13.87
CA GLU A 58 12.81 -1.84 14.68
C GLU A 58 11.87 -3.05 14.84
N GLN A 59 10.57 -2.88 14.61
CA GLN A 59 9.59 -3.97 14.58
C GLN A 59 9.66 -4.79 13.28
N LEU A 60 10.36 -4.32 12.25
CA LEU A 60 10.51 -5.04 11.00
C LEU A 60 11.30 -6.33 11.19
N THR A 61 10.67 -7.45 10.84
CA THR A 61 11.28 -8.78 10.79
C THR A 61 11.48 -9.22 9.33
N GLU A 62 12.12 -10.38 9.13
CA GLU A 62 12.26 -10.99 7.81
C GLU A 62 10.92 -11.49 7.21
N LYS A 63 9.87 -11.62 8.04
CA LYS A 63 8.55 -12.02 7.56
C LYS A 63 7.79 -10.89 6.87
N HIS A 64 8.05 -9.63 7.23
CA HIS A 64 7.38 -8.49 6.59
C HIS A 64 7.75 -8.39 5.10
N ARG A 65 6.76 -8.04 4.29
CA ARG A 65 6.90 -7.93 2.83
C ARG A 65 6.62 -6.54 2.28
N GLY A 66 6.24 -5.61 3.14
CA GLY A 66 5.98 -4.21 2.77
C GLY A 66 5.59 -3.36 3.96
N ILE A 67 5.29 -2.12 3.66
CA ILE A 67 4.85 -1.10 4.62
C ILE A 67 3.46 -0.61 4.20
N LYS A 68 2.55 -0.46 5.15
CA LYS A 68 1.33 0.34 4.99
C LYS A 68 1.58 1.72 5.55
N TRP A 69 1.29 2.74 4.75
CA TRP A 69 1.43 4.16 5.07
C TRP A 69 0.14 4.85 4.69
N HIS A 70 -0.71 5.15 5.69
CA HIS A 70 -2.09 5.53 5.42
C HIS A 70 -2.58 6.61 6.37
N ARG A 71 -3.21 7.62 5.80
CA ARG A 71 -4.15 8.52 6.46
C ARG A 71 -5.05 9.20 5.42
N HIS A 72 -6.23 9.62 5.84
CA HIS A 72 -7.10 10.51 5.08
C HIS A 72 -6.85 11.97 5.46
N SER A 73 -7.33 12.90 4.63
CA SER A 73 -7.09 14.34 4.80
C SER A 73 -7.62 14.93 6.13
N ASN A 74 -8.64 14.29 6.71
CA ASN A 74 -9.25 14.68 7.99
C ASN A 74 -8.70 13.90 9.20
N GLU A 75 -7.71 13.05 9.00
CA GLU A 75 -7.07 12.26 10.05
C GLU A 75 -5.76 12.90 10.52
N PRO A 76 -5.22 12.50 11.68
CA PRO A 76 -3.93 12.99 12.18
C PRO A 76 -2.82 12.82 11.14
N ARG A 77 -1.91 13.80 11.03
CA ARG A 77 -0.90 13.87 9.98
C ARG A 77 0.37 13.12 10.32
N TYR A 78 1.02 12.56 9.30
CA TYR A 78 2.39 12.08 9.41
C TYR A 78 3.38 13.25 9.61
N SER A 79 4.35 13.03 10.49
CA SER A 79 5.45 13.96 10.79
C SER A 79 6.62 13.73 9.84
N TYR A 80 6.45 14.02 8.55
CA TYR A 80 7.44 13.76 7.51
C TYR A 80 8.80 14.46 7.73
N ASP A 81 8.82 15.53 8.53
CA ASP A 81 10.04 16.29 8.85
C ASP A 81 10.73 15.78 10.13
N ASP A 82 10.18 14.75 10.79
CA ASP A 82 10.83 14.07 11.92
C ASP A 82 12.07 13.30 11.42
N PRO A 83 13.25 13.45 12.07
CA PRO A 83 14.44 12.69 11.69
C PRO A 83 14.25 11.18 11.68
N ARG A 84 13.34 10.64 12.52
CA ARG A 84 12.98 9.22 12.53
C ARG A 84 12.30 8.78 11.25
N CYS A 85 11.55 9.68 10.59
CA CYS A 85 10.97 9.40 9.27
C CYS A 85 12.05 9.10 8.23
N ALA A 86 13.11 9.92 8.18
CA ALA A 86 14.21 9.71 7.25
C ALA A 86 14.92 8.37 7.53
N ALA A 87 15.20 8.04 8.79
CA ALA A 87 15.80 6.77 9.19
C ALA A 87 14.90 5.57 8.81
N ALA A 88 13.59 5.72 8.97
CA ALA A 88 12.63 4.68 8.56
C ALA A 88 12.64 4.46 7.05
N LEU A 89 12.67 5.53 6.26
CA LEU A 89 12.74 5.43 4.79
C LEU A 89 14.06 4.78 4.34
N ASP A 90 15.17 5.02 5.04
CA ASP A 90 16.45 4.38 4.74
C ASP A 90 16.40 2.87 5.02
N GLU A 91 15.79 2.45 6.12
CA GLU A 91 15.59 1.03 6.43
C GLU A 91 14.66 0.34 5.43
N ILE A 92 13.58 1.01 5.01
CA ILE A 92 12.65 0.52 3.97
C ILE A 92 13.41 0.30 2.65
N ARG A 93 14.27 1.25 2.24
CA ARG A 93 15.11 1.11 1.04
C ARG A 93 16.09 -0.05 1.17
N ARG A 94 16.79 -0.12 2.29
CA ARG A 94 17.78 -1.17 2.56
C ARG A 94 17.18 -2.56 2.45
N ARG A 95 15.94 -2.74 2.91
CA ARG A 95 15.20 -4.02 2.83
C ARG A 95 14.45 -4.20 1.52
N ASN A 96 14.45 -3.21 0.63
CA ASN A 96 13.66 -3.23 -0.61
C ASN A 96 12.17 -3.51 -0.37
N LEU A 97 11.58 -2.88 0.66
CA LEU A 97 10.17 -3.06 0.98
C LEU A 97 9.30 -2.11 0.16
N PRO A 98 8.24 -2.57 -0.51
CA PRO A 98 7.26 -1.70 -1.12
C PRO A 98 6.43 -0.98 -0.05
N VAL A 99 6.03 0.25 -0.36
CA VAL A 99 5.15 1.06 0.49
C VAL A 99 3.77 1.17 -0.17
N CYS A 100 2.74 0.63 0.47
CA CYS A 100 1.35 0.91 0.12
C CYS A 100 0.98 2.26 0.72
N LEU A 101 0.98 3.28 -0.14
CA LEU A 101 0.83 4.68 0.22
C LEU A 101 -0.60 5.17 -0.06
N GLU A 102 -1.33 5.46 1.00
CA GLU A 102 -2.64 6.07 0.92
C GLU A 102 -2.59 7.40 1.67
N GLU A 103 -2.51 8.49 0.93
CA GLU A 103 -2.32 9.83 1.43
C GLU A 103 -3.06 10.83 0.50
N GLU A 104 -3.40 12.00 0.99
CA GLU A 104 -3.93 13.05 0.12
C GLU A 104 -2.95 13.41 -1.00
N LEU A 105 -3.46 13.99 -2.09
CA LEU A 105 -2.69 14.24 -3.31
C LEU A 105 -1.36 14.97 -3.08
N SER A 106 -1.37 16.03 -2.28
CA SER A 106 -0.17 16.82 -2.01
C SER A 106 0.94 16.02 -1.33
N HIS A 107 0.58 15.19 -0.36
CA HIS A 107 1.52 14.32 0.34
C HIS A 107 1.93 13.11 -0.50
N THR A 108 1.02 12.55 -1.30
CA THR A 108 1.36 11.53 -2.29
C THR A 108 2.45 12.02 -3.24
N LEU A 109 2.29 13.22 -3.80
CA LEU A 109 3.29 13.83 -4.67
C LEU A 109 4.60 14.11 -3.94
N ARG A 110 4.54 14.68 -2.73
CA ARG A 110 5.73 14.88 -1.88
C ARG A 110 6.48 13.58 -1.64
N PHE A 111 5.75 12.51 -1.32
CA PHE A 111 6.37 11.21 -1.08
C PHE A 111 7.08 10.69 -2.32
N ILE A 112 6.41 10.66 -3.46
CA ILE A 112 6.95 10.12 -4.71
C ILE A 112 8.15 10.95 -5.21
N GLN A 113 8.04 12.29 -5.15
CA GLN A 113 9.03 13.19 -5.74
C GLN A 113 10.24 13.45 -4.86
N HIS A 114 10.09 13.38 -3.53
CA HIS A 114 11.14 13.82 -2.61
C HIS A 114 11.56 12.77 -1.57
N LEU A 115 10.62 12.01 -1.02
CA LEU A 115 10.89 11.11 0.10
C LEU A 115 11.14 9.67 -0.37
N GLY A 116 10.40 9.21 -1.36
CA GLY A 116 10.32 7.81 -1.80
C GLY A 116 11.36 7.42 -2.87
N HIS A 117 12.42 8.18 -3.08
CA HIS A 117 13.46 7.80 -4.04
C HIS A 117 13.99 6.39 -3.78
N GLY A 118 13.97 5.53 -4.81
CA GLY A 118 14.41 4.15 -4.71
C GLY A 118 13.43 3.21 -3.99
N ILE A 119 12.28 3.70 -3.53
CA ILE A 119 11.22 2.89 -2.93
C ILE A 119 10.18 2.55 -3.99
N THR A 120 9.71 1.32 -4.02
CA THR A 120 8.52 0.93 -4.78
C THR A 120 7.28 1.40 -4.03
N VAL A 121 6.43 2.20 -4.69
CA VAL A 121 5.21 2.75 -4.12
C VAL A 121 4.00 2.06 -4.76
N ILE A 122 3.09 1.58 -3.93
CA ILE A 122 1.78 1.08 -4.35
C ILE A 122 0.76 2.13 -3.95
N ILE A 123 0.14 2.77 -4.92
CA ILE A 123 -0.99 3.69 -4.71
C ILE A 123 -2.27 2.85 -4.82
N PRO A 124 -3.02 2.62 -3.72
CA PRO A 124 -4.19 1.77 -3.76
C PRO A 124 -5.36 2.39 -4.54
N HIS A 125 -6.32 1.56 -4.93
CA HIS A 125 -7.62 1.96 -5.51
C HIS A 125 -7.51 2.83 -6.78
N LEU A 126 -6.46 2.62 -7.60
CA LEU A 126 -6.15 3.53 -8.72
C LEU A 126 -6.09 5.01 -8.28
N GLY A 127 -5.67 5.25 -7.05
CA GLY A 127 -5.50 6.58 -6.49
C GLY A 127 -6.79 7.24 -6.02
N LEU A 128 -7.89 6.50 -5.82
CA LEU A 128 -9.19 7.04 -5.40
C LEU A 128 -9.05 8.00 -4.21
N LEU A 129 -8.27 7.62 -3.22
CA LEU A 129 -8.03 8.41 -2.01
C LEU A 129 -6.75 9.27 -2.08
N ASN A 130 -5.97 9.12 -3.15
CA ASN A 130 -4.75 9.89 -3.42
C ASN A 130 -4.99 11.07 -4.38
N GLY A 131 -6.21 11.54 -4.47
CA GLY A 131 -6.62 12.64 -5.37
C GLY A 131 -7.31 12.19 -6.65
N GLY A 132 -7.40 10.89 -6.90
CA GLY A 132 -8.13 10.29 -8.02
C GLY A 132 -7.29 9.91 -9.21
N TYR A 133 -7.77 8.95 -9.98
CA TYR A 133 -7.07 8.40 -11.15
C TYR A 133 -6.66 9.47 -12.17
N ARG A 134 -7.62 10.30 -12.60
CA ARG A 134 -7.39 11.31 -13.64
C ARG A 134 -6.41 12.43 -13.25
N PRO A 135 -6.45 12.99 -12.03
CA PRO A 135 -5.40 13.90 -11.57
C PRO A 135 -4.00 13.26 -11.58
N LEU A 136 -3.87 12.02 -11.12
CA LEU A 136 -2.59 11.31 -11.10
C LEU A 136 -2.06 11.02 -12.53
N CYS A 137 -2.94 10.75 -13.51
CA CYS A 137 -2.57 10.70 -14.93
C CYS A 137 -1.95 12.04 -15.40
N ARG A 138 -2.67 13.16 -15.15
CA ARG A 138 -2.20 14.50 -15.59
C ARG A 138 -0.89 14.92 -14.96
N LEU A 139 -0.57 14.39 -13.79
CA LEU A 139 0.66 14.68 -13.05
C LEU A 139 1.80 13.70 -13.37
N GLY A 140 1.59 12.77 -14.32
CA GLY A 140 2.60 11.80 -14.74
C GLY A 140 2.99 10.79 -13.65
N VAL A 141 2.13 10.56 -12.65
CA VAL A 141 2.42 9.65 -11.54
C VAL A 141 2.54 8.21 -12.04
N TRP A 142 1.67 7.82 -12.96
CA TRP A 142 1.67 6.46 -13.52
C TRP A 142 2.80 6.19 -14.52
N ASP A 143 3.51 7.23 -14.96
CA ASP A 143 4.68 7.09 -15.82
C ASP A 143 5.94 6.68 -15.03
N GLN A 144 5.90 6.84 -13.71
CA GLN A 144 7.01 6.47 -12.82
C GLN A 144 7.16 4.93 -12.75
N PRO A 145 8.35 4.37 -13.06
CA PRO A 145 8.53 2.92 -13.16
C PRO A 145 8.40 2.17 -11.82
N ASN A 146 8.59 2.88 -10.72
CA ASN A 146 8.48 2.35 -9.36
C ASN A 146 7.10 2.55 -8.73
N VAL A 147 6.12 3.11 -9.46
CA VAL A 147 4.75 3.31 -8.98
C VAL A 147 3.84 2.21 -9.50
N PHE A 148 3.24 1.50 -8.58
CA PHE A 148 2.26 0.42 -8.78
C PHE A 148 0.90 0.87 -8.26
N THR A 149 -0.13 0.09 -8.57
CA THR A 149 -1.50 0.33 -8.07
C THR A 149 -2.27 -0.97 -7.91
N ASP A 150 -3.46 -0.91 -7.31
CA ASP A 150 -4.41 -2.01 -7.27
C ASP A 150 -5.80 -1.64 -7.80
N THR A 151 -6.64 -2.65 -7.95
CA THR A 151 -7.97 -2.53 -8.56
C THR A 151 -9.10 -2.37 -7.55
N ALA A 152 -8.79 -2.42 -6.24
CA ALA A 152 -9.81 -2.38 -5.20
C ALA A 152 -10.68 -1.12 -5.33
N LEU A 153 -11.98 -1.27 -5.25
CA LEU A 153 -12.97 -0.19 -5.33
C LEU A 153 -12.88 0.70 -6.59
N ALA A 154 -11.91 0.47 -7.47
CA ALA A 154 -11.71 1.26 -8.67
C ALA A 154 -12.80 0.96 -9.73
N PRO A 155 -13.29 1.98 -10.46
CA PRO A 155 -14.25 1.77 -11.55
C PRO A 155 -13.66 0.90 -12.67
N PRO A 156 -14.46 0.00 -13.29
CA PRO A 156 -14.00 -0.89 -14.36
C PRO A 156 -13.38 -0.15 -15.56
N ASP A 157 -13.95 0.99 -15.93
CA ASP A 157 -13.46 1.83 -17.03
C ASP A 157 -12.09 2.45 -16.73
N ALA A 158 -11.85 2.85 -15.49
CA ALA A 158 -10.54 3.36 -15.06
C ALA A 158 -9.47 2.24 -15.07
N ILE A 159 -9.83 1.02 -14.66
CA ILE A 159 -8.93 -0.15 -14.72
C ILE A 159 -8.57 -0.45 -16.19
N ALA A 160 -9.56 -0.50 -17.07
CA ALA A 160 -9.35 -0.74 -18.49
C ALA A 160 -8.51 0.36 -19.15
N ASP A 161 -8.75 1.62 -18.78
CA ASP A 161 -7.98 2.77 -19.25
C ASP A 161 -6.51 2.71 -18.78
N TYR A 162 -6.28 2.36 -17.51
CA TYR A 162 -4.92 2.18 -16.97
C TYR A 162 -4.17 1.08 -17.73
N VAL A 163 -4.79 -0.11 -17.89
CA VAL A 163 -4.13 -1.23 -18.59
C VAL A 163 -3.80 -0.86 -20.05
N ARG A 164 -4.68 -0.12 -20.72
CA ARG A 164 -4.47 0.33 -22.10
C ARG A 164 -3.29 1.31 -22.22
N ASN A 165 -3.16 2.25 -21.28
CA ASN A 165 -2.19 3.35 -21.36
C ASN A 165 -0.84 3.05 -20.72
N TYR A 166 -0.84 2.24 -19.64
CA TYR A 166 0.35 1.97 -18.81
C TYR A 166 0.73 0.49 -18.76
N GLY A 167 -0.07 -0.39 -19.39
CA GLY A 167 0.14 -1.84 -19.38
C GLY A 167 -0.32 -2.51 -18.07
N SER A 168 -0.25 -3.85 -18.07
CA SER A 168 -0.73 -4.67 -16.95
C SER A 168 0.33 -4.97 -15.88
N ALA A 169 1.61 -4.62 -16.13
CA ALA A 169 2.72 -5.08 -15.29
C ALA A 169 2.77 -4.48 -13.88
N ARG A 170 2.10 -3.34 -13.67
CA ARG A 170 2.16 -2.57 -12.41
C ARG A 170 0.79 -2.33 -11.76
N ILE A 171 -0.23 -3.09 -12.17
CA ILE A 171 -1.55 -3.10 -11.54
C ILE A 171 -1.83 -4.48 -10.96
N MET A 172 -2.36 -4.54 -9.75
CA MET A 172 -2.60 -5.76 -8.99
C MET A 172 -4.05 -5.85 -8.57
N PHE A 173 -4.56 -7.07 -8.43
CA PHE A 173 -5.87 -7.28 -7.82
C PHE A 173 -5.85 -6.89 -6.35
N GLY A 174 -6.85 -6.13 -5.93
CA GLY A 174 -7.15 -5.82 -4.55
C GLY A 174 -8.65 -5.84 -4.30
N SER A 175 -9.07 -6.07 -3.06
CA SER A 175 -10.49 -6.00 -2.66
C SER A 175 -10.78 -4.94 -1.63
N ASP A 176 -9.76 -4.48 -0.90
CA ASP A 176 -9.92 -3.57 0.24
C ASP A 176 -10.94 -4.08 1.28
N PHE A 177 -10.96 -5.40 1.50
CA PHE A 177 -11.83 -5.98 2.53
C PHE A 177 -11.53 -5.37 3.92
N PRO A 178 -12.55 -4.97 4.71
CA PRO A 178 -13.99 -5.25 4.55
C PRO A 178 -14.80 -4.19 3.77
N PHE A 179 -14.18 -3.17 3.18
CA PHE A 179 -14.89 -2.11 2.45
C PHE A 179 -15.36 -2.58 1.06
N GLY A 180 -14.59 -3.44 0.41
CA GLY A 180 -14.98 -4.12 -0.81
C GLY A 180 -15.15 -5.63 -0.60
N ASP A 181 -16.08 -6.23 -1.34
CA ASP A 181 -16.31 -7.68 -1.33
C ASP A 181 -15.34 -8.38 -2.30
N PRO A 182 -14.49 -9.32 -1.82
CA PRO A 182 -13.50 -9.99 -2.67
C PRO A 182 -14.08 -10.70 -3.88
N GLY A 183 -15.29 -11.27 -3.75
CA GLY A 183 -15.96 -11.96 -4.86
C GLY A 183 -16.44 -10.98 -5.93
N ALA A 184 -17.07 -9.88 -5.51
CA ALA A 184 -17.52 -8.82 -6.42
C ALA A 184 -16.33 -8.13 -7.13
N GLU A 185 -15.25 -7.87 -6.40
CA GLU A 185 -14.02 -7.30 -6.96
C GLU A 185 -13.36 -8.24 -7.97
N LEU A 186 -13.33 -9.55 -7.71
CA LEU A 186 -12.84 -10.54 -8.65
C LEU A 186 -13.70 -10.60 -9.91
N GLU A 187 -15.04 -10.67 -9.75
CA GLU A 187 -15.97 -10.69 -10.87
C GLU A 187 -15.83 -9.44 -11.76
N LYS A 188 -15.58 -8.29 -11.15
CA LYS A 188 -15.29 -7.04 -11.87
C LYS A 188 -14.12 -7.20 -12.84
N ILE A 189 -13.01 -7.80 -12.41
CA ILE A 189 -11.84 -8.02 -13.26
C ILE A 189 -12.14 -9.04 -14.37
N LEU A 190 -12.85 -10.13 -14.05
CA LEU A 190 -13.20 -11.15 -15.03
C LEU A 190 -14.12 -10.60 -16.14
N ARG A 191 -15.03 -9.69 -15.79
CA ARG A 191 -15.91 -9.00 -16.74
C ARG A 191 -15.20 -8.05 -17.71
N LEU A 192 -14.00 -7.57 -17.38
CA LEU A 192 -13.19 -6.73 -18.28
C LEU A 192 -12.66 -7.50 -19.50
N ARG A 193 -12.74 -8.83 -19.49
CA ARG A 193 -12.34 -9.72 -20.60
C ARG A 193 -10.94 -9.45 -21.13
N PHE A 194 -10.01 -9.16 -20.23
CA PHE A 194 -8.59 -9.09 -20.57
C PHE A 194 -8.09 -10.43 -21.13
N SER A 195 -7.00 -10.40 -21.90
CA SER A 195 -6.32 -11.65 -22.29
C SER A 195 -5.89 -12.47 -21.06
N GLY A 196 -5.71 -13.78 -21.24
CA GLY A 196 -5.28 -14.65 -20.13
C GLY A 196 -4.01 -14.17 -19.46
N GLU A 197 -3.03 -13.69 -20.23
CA GLU A 197 -1.78 -13.14 -19.71
C GLU A 197 -1.98 -11.91 -18.82
N ILE A 198 -2.87 -10.99 -19.25
CA ILE A 198 -3.21 -9.79 -18.45
C ILE A 198 -3.96 -10.20 -17.19
N GLN A 199 -4.92 -11.13 -17.28
CA GLN A 199 -5.66 -11.60 -16.10
C GLN A 199 -4.72 -12.27 -15.10
N GLU A 200 -3.85 -13.16 -15.55
CA GLU A 200 -2.85 -13.83 -14.70
C GLU A 200 -1.95 -12.81 -14.00
N ALA A 201 -1.44 -11.83 -14.75
CA ALA A 201 -0.60 -10.78 -14.21
C ALA A 201 -1.32 -9.98 -13.11
N VAL A 202 -2.55 -9.51 -13.38
CA VAL A 202 -3.34 -8.68 -12.47
C VAL A 202 -3.81 -9.48 -11.24
N LEU A 203 -4.32 -10.69 -11.43
CA LEU A 203 -4.95 -11.47 -10.35
C LEU A 203 -3.94 -12.04 -9.33
N GLY A 204 -2.65 -12.20 -9.70
CA GLY A 204 -1.67 -12.74 -8.76
C GLY A 204 -0.22 -12.58 -9.19
N GLY A 205 0.07 -12.67 -10.50
CA GLY A 205 1.45 -12.66 -11.00
C GLY A 205 2.25 -11.44 -10.58
N ASN A 206 1.66 -10.25 -10.64
CA ASN A 206 2.35 -9.00 -10.29
C ASN A 206 2.71 -8.91 -8.81
N ILE A 207 1.76 -9.24 -7.92
CA ILE A 207 2.03 -9.19 -6.48
C ILE A 207 3.06 -10.24 -6.07
N LEU A 208 2.98 -11.45 -6.62
CA LEU A 208 3.95 -12.51 -6.33
C LEU A 208 5.36 -12.11 -6.77
N ARG A 209 5.49 -11.51 -7.96
CA ARG A 209 6.77 -10.99 -8.47
C ARG A 209 7.33 -9.88 -7.58
N LEU A 210 6.48 -8.95 -7.13
CA LEU A 210 6.87 -7.87 -6.22
C LEU A 210 7.32 -8.44 -4.86
N MET A 211 6.57 -9.38 -4.30
CA MET A 211 6.90 -10.01 -3.01
C MET A 211 8.17 -10.85 -3.06
N ALA A 212 8.48 -11.47 -4.20
CA ALA A 212 9.72 -12.22 -4.37
C ALA A 212 10.98 -11.33 -4.29
N GLY A 213 10.85 -10.04 -4.65
CA GLY A 213 11.92 -9.04 -4.55
C GLY A 213 12.00 -8.34 -3.19
N SER A 214 10.96 -8.41 -2.37
CA SER A 214 10.90 -7.69 -1.09
C SER A 214 11.73 -8.38 -0.01
N ASN A 215 12.20 -7.55 0.95
CA ASN A 215 13.04 -7.98 2.08
C ASN A 215 14.33 -8.73 1.66
N ARG A 216 14.86 -8.39 0.50
CA ARG A 216 16.18 -8.80 0.02
C ARG A 216 17.04 -7.55 -0.09
N PRO A 217 18.21 -7.49 0.54
CA PRO A 217 19.14 -6.38 0.35
C PRO A 217 19.46 -6.21 -1.14
N ARG A 218 19.50 -4.97 -1.60
CA ARG A 218 19.97 -4.62 -2.95
C ARG A 218 21.47 -4.69 -3.03
#